data_9ee56fea540b3a632c13565545f026f5
#
_entry.id   9ee56fea540b3a632c13565545f026f5
#
_cell.length_a   1.000
_cell.length_b   1.000
_cell.length_c   1.000
_cell.angle_alpha   90.00
_cell.angle_beta   90.00
_cell.angle_gamma   90.00
#
_symmetry.space_group_name_H-M   'P 1'
#
loop_
_entity.id
_entity.type
_entity.pdbx_description
1 polymer ?
#
loop_
_entity_poly.entity_id
_entity_poly.type
_entity_poly.pdbx_seq_one_letter_code
_entity_poly.pdbx_strand_id
1 'polypeptide(L)'
;SVLIRLRPILDAVSGPAYLRNGLLVVGLATLLVAVLMLTVTGDVKRMLAYSSMEHMGLIAIAAAAGTTLAIAALLLHVLAHGIGKTVLFLAGGQLQAAHDSTAIADITGVMRRSRLIGVSFAVGLIVLLGLPPFAMFASELAIARSLANERLAWVLGAALLLIAIGFTALARNSGRMLLGTPAAGAPAITVPATAAAALMVGIVVSAALGITAGPLADLLGIAASNVGLP
;
A
#
# COMPACT_ATOMS: atom_id res chain seq x y z
N SER A 1 -12.67 -5.57 -7.67
CA SER A 1 -14.13 -5.69 -7.46
C SER A 1 -14.77 -6.68 -8.43
N VAL A 2 -14.43 -6.65 -9.75
CA VAL A 2 -15.03 -7.53 -10.76
C VAL A 2 -14.83 -9.02 -10.44
N LEU A 3 -13.59 -9.44 -10.14
CA LEU A 3 -13.28 -10.84 -9.82
C LEU A 3 -14.07 -11.37 -8.61
N ILE A 4 -14.26 -10.53 -7.58
CA ILE A 4 -15.02 -10.91 -6.40
C ILE A 4 -16.50 -11.14 -6.76
N ARG A 5 -17.08 -10.27 -7.61
CA ARG A 5 -18.48 -10.41 -8.07
C ARG A 5 -18.68 -11.60 -9.01
N LEU A 6 -17.66 -11.96 -9.78
CA LEU A 6 -17.71 -13.13 -10.68
C LEU A 6 -17.43 -14.46 -9.96
N ARG A 7 -16.93 -14.42 -8.73
CA ARG A 7 -16.56 -15.62 -7.97
C ARG A 7 -17.67 -16.65 -7.89
N PRO A 8 -18.94 -16.34 -7.52
CA PRO A 8 -20.00 -17.34 -7.45
C PRO A 8 -20.22 -18.06 -8.79
N ILE A 9 -20.11 -17.32 -9.91
CA ILE A 9 -20.29 -17.87 -11.27
C ILE A 9 -19.10 -18.79 -11.61
N LEU A 10 -17.88 -18.35 -11.34
CA LEU A 10 -16.67 -19.11 -11.60
C LEU A 10 -16.58 -20.37 -10.75
N ASP A 11 -16.95 -20.27 -9.47
CA ASP A 11 -16.99 -21.42 -8.57
C ASP A 11 -18.02 -22.46 -9.00
N ALA A 12 -19.17 -22.03 -9.54
CA ALA A 12 -20.18 -22.93 -10.09
C ALA A 12 -19.73 -23.64 -11.38
N VAL A 13 -18.93 -22.99 -12.22
CA VAL A 13 -18.49 -23.54 -13.53
C VAL A 13 -17.20 -24.36 -13.40
N SER A 14 -16.22 -23.87 -12.67
CA SER A 14 -14.86 -24.43 -12.65
C SER A 14 -14.49 -25.06 -11.29
N GLY A 15 -15.38 -24.98 -10.33
CA GLY A 15 -15.16 -25.41 -8.95
C GLY A 15 -14.43 -24.38 -8.09
N PRO A 16 -14.65 -24.38 -6.76
CA PRO A 16 -14.16 -23.35 -5.84
C PRO A 16 -12.63 -23.29 -5.73
N ALA A 17 -11.94 -24.38 -6.04
CA ALA A 17 -10.48 -24.43 -5.96
C ALA A 17 -9.80 -23.71 -7.12
N TYR A 18 -10.42 -23.60 -8.28
CA TYR A 18 -9.79 -23.07 -9.48
C TYR A 18 -9.42 -21.57 -9.31
N LEU A 19 -10.41 -20.75 -9.02
CA LEU A 19 -10.21 -19.31 -8.83
C LEU A 19 -9.32 -19.02 -7.62
N ARG A 20 -9.54 -19.74 -6.52
CA ARG A 20 -8.72 -19.61 -5.30
C ARG A 20 -7.25 -19.86 -5.59
N ASN A 21 -6.90 -20.98 -6.21
CA ASN A 21 -5.52 -21.33 -6.51
C ASN A 21 -4.90 -20.36 -7.52
N GLY A 22 -5.66 -19.96 -8.56
CA GLY A 22 -5.22 -18.94 -9.51
C GLY A 22 -4.87 -17.61 -8.84
N LEU A 23 -5.73 -17.12 -7.92
CA LEU A 23 -5.49 -15.88 -7.18
C LEU A 23 -4.30 -16.00 -6.22
N LEU A 24 -4.08 -17.16 -5.58
CA LEU A 24 -2.91 -17.39 -4.74
C LEU A 24 -1.61 -17.35 -5.55
N VAL A 25 -1.56 -18.06 -6.67
CA VAL A 25 -0.38 -18.09 -7.54
C VAL A 25 -0.07 -16.71 -8.10
N VAL A 26 -1.06 -16.04 -8.69
CA VAL A 26 -0.88 -14.71 -9.27
C VAL A 26 -0.54 -13.69 -8.18
N GLY A 27 -1.20 -13.76 -7.02
CA GLY A 27 -0.94 -12.87 -5.90
C GLY A 27 0.48 -13.00 -5.35
N LEU A 28 0.95 -14.23 -5.09
CA LEU A 28 2.32 -14.47 -4.63
C LEU A 28 3.37 -14.10 -5.69
N ALA A 29 3.12 -14.42 -6.97
CA ALA A 29 4.01 -14.06 -8.06
C ALA A 29 4.11 -12.53 -8.21
N THR A 30 2.98 -11.82 -8.13
CA THR A 30 2.94 -10.35 -8.19
C THR A 30 3.70 -9.74 -7.02
N LEU A 31 3.49 -10.26 -5.81
CA LEU A 31 4.18 -9.83 -4.60
C LEU A 31 5.69 -10.05 -4.72
N LEU A 32 6.12 -11.22 -5.19
CA LEU A 32 7.53 -11.55 -5.41
C LEU A 32 8.19 -10.60 -6.41
N VAL A 33 7.58 -10.41 -7.59
CA VAL A 33 8.10 -9.50 -8.63
C VAL A 33 8.18 -8.07 -8.10
N ALA A 34 7.15 -7.59 -7.42
CA ALA A 34 7.12 -6.26 -6.85
C ALA A 34 8.27 -6.03 -5.86
N VAL A 35 8.49 -6.97 -4.96
CA VAL A 35 9.54 -6.90 -3.94
C VAL A 35 10.93 -6.96 -4.57
N LEU A 36 11.16 -7.84 -5.53
CA LEU A 36 12.43 -7.89 -6.27
C LEU A 36 12.72 -6.56 -6.98
N MET A 37 11.71 -5.97 -7.63
CA MET A 37 11.86 -4.66 -8.28
C MET A 37 12.11 -3.53 -7.27
N LEU A 38 11.50 -3.56 -6.09
CA LEU A 38 11.74 -2.60 -5.01
C LEU A 38 13.19 -2.62 -4.52
N THR A 39 13.83 -3.79 -4.48
CA THR A 39 15.22 -3.91 -4.00
C THR A 39 16.23 -3.27 -4.93
N VAL A 40 15.96 -3.23 -6.23
CA VAL A 40 16.91 -2.77 -7.26
C VAL A 40 16.60 -1.40 -7.84
N THR A 41 15.39 -0.86 -7.57
CA THR A 41 15.00 0.43 -8.15
C THR A 41 15.77 1.60 -7.54
N GLY A 42 16.25 2.52 -8.40
CA GLY A 42 16.85 3.80 -8.04
C GLY A 42 15.96 5.01 -8.39
N ASP A 43 14.69 4.80 -8.71
CA ASP A 43 13.76 5.81 -9.19
C ASP A 43 12.53 5.90 -8.26
N VAL A 44 12.17 7.12 -7.83
CA VAL A 44 11.07 7.36 -6.88
C VAL A 44 9.73 6.91 -7.44
N LYS A 45 9.43 7.22 -8.71
CA LYS A 45 8.14 6.84 -9.31
C LYS A 45 8.01 5.33 -9.45
N ARG A 46 9.09 4.67 -9.89
CA ARG A 46 9.13 3.20 -9.99
C ARG A 46 9.00 2.57 -8.61
N MET A 47 9.68 3.12 -7.60
CA MET A 47 9.56 2.66 -6.21
C MET A 47 8.10 2.73 -5.74
N LEU A 48 7.42 3.85 -5.97
CA LEU A 48 6.00 3.99 -5.63
C LEU A 48 5.11 3.07 -6.48
N ALA A 49 5.42 2.81 -7.73
CA ALA A 49 4.67 1.89 -8.57
C ALA A 49 4.82 0.44 -8.10
N TYR A 50 6.04 -0.02 -7.81
CA TYR A 50 6.30 -1.38 -7.34
C TYR A 50 5.70 -1.63 -5.96
N SER A 51 5.70 -0.64 -5.06
CA SER A 51 4.98 -0.77 -3.80
C SER A 51 3.45 -0.87 -3.99
N SER A 52 2.88 -0.29 -5.06
CA SER A 52 1.48 -0.56 -5.41
C SER A 52 1.27 -2.00 -5.89
N MET A 53 2.19 -2.56 -6.69
CA MET A 53 2.12 -3.96 -7.11
C MET A 53 2.19 -4.91 -5.91
N GLU A 54 3.03 -4.61 -4.91
CA GLU A 54 3.12 -5.35 -3.66
C GLU A 54 1.75 -5.46 -2.98
N HIS A 55 1.08 -4.33 -2.77
CA HIS A 55 -0.25 -4.31 -2.16
C HIS A 55 -1.32 -4.98 -3.03
N MET A 56 -1.24 -4.86 -4.36
CA MET A 56 -2.16 -5.57 -5.26
C MET A 56 -1.98 -7.09 -5.18
N GLY A 57 -0.75 -7.58 -5.01
CA GLY A 57 -0.47 -8.98 -4.72
C GLY A 57 -1.14 -9.45 -3.42
N LEU A 58 -1.02 -8.67 -2.34
CA LEU A 58 -1.68 -8.97 -1.07
C LEU A 58 -3.21 -8.94 -1.18
N ILE A 59 -3.77 -7.99 -1.94
CA ILE A 59 -5.21 -7.92 -2.24
C ILE A 59 -5.69 -9.18 -2.98
N ALA A 60 -4.91 -9.69 -3.94
CA ALA A 60 -5.25 -10.92 -4.65
C ALA A 60 -5.24 -12.13 -3.71
N ILE A 61 -4.27 -12.23 -2.81
CA ILE A 61 -4.19 -13.27 -1.78
C ILE A 61 -5.38 -13.18 -0.82
N ALA A 62 -5.75 -11.98 -0.37
CA ALA A 62 -6.94 -11.77 0.46
C ALA A 62 -8.23 -12.19 -0.26
N ALA A 63 -8.36 -11.86 -1.55
CA ALA A 63 -9.48 -12.27 -2.37
C ALA A 63 -9.56 -13.81 -2.52
N ALA A 64 -8.42 -14.50 -2.54
CA ALA A 64 -8.37 -15.96 -2.60
C ALA A 64 -8.89 -16.62 -1.31
N ALA A 65 -8.65 -16.02 -0.13
CA ALA A 65 -9.22 -16.51 1.12
C ALA A 65 -10.75 -16.53 1.10
N GLY A 66 -11.37 -15.50 0.51
CA GLY A 66 -12.80 -15.49 0.19
C GLY A 66 -13.76 -15.43 1.37
N THR A 67 -13.28 -15.24 2.57
CA THR A 67 -14.12 -15.05 3.76
C THR A 67 -14.67 -13.63 3.84
N THR A 68 -15.80 -13.44 4.53
CA THR A 68 -16.34 -12.09 4.78
C THR A 68 -15.30 -11.17 5.41
N LEU A 69 -14.52 -11.71 6.37
CA LEU A 69 -13.42 -10.96 7.00
C LEU A 69 -12.35 -10.54 5.98
N ALA A 70 -11.92 -11.46 5.09
CA ALA A 70 -10.92 -11.16 4.06
C ALA A 70 -11.40 -10.10 3.07
N ILE A 71 -12.66 -10.15 2.67
CA ILE A 71 -13.24 -9.18 1.73
C ILE A 71 -13.40 -7.81 2.38
N ALA A 72 -13.90 -7.75 3.62
CA ALA A 72 -13.97 -6.49 4.37
C ALA A 72 -12.57 -5.87 4.56
N ALA A 73 -11.58 -6.69 4.93
CA ALA A 73 -10.19 -6.27 5.07
C ALA A 73 -9.59 -5.77 3.75
N LEU A 74 -9.86 -6.46 2.63
CA LEU A 74 -9.45 -6.07 1.30
C LEU A 74 -10.04 -4.71 0.91
N LEU A 75 -11.33 -4.46 1.17
CA LEU A 75 -11.97 -3.18 0.88
C LEU A 75 -11.36 -2.04 1.70
N LEU A 76 -11.10 -2.28 2.99
CA LEU A 76 -10.38 -1.32 3.85
C LEU A 76 -8.96 -1.07 3.32
N HIS A 77 -8.27 -2.12 2.89
CA HIS A 77 -6.92 -2.04 2.35
C HIS A 77 -6.88 -1.18 1.08
N VAL A 78 -7.80 -1.39 0.13
CA VAL A 78 -7.90 -0.59 -1.10
C VAL A 78 -8.12 0.89 -0.78
N LEU A 79 -9.01 1.20 0.17
CA LEU A 79 -9.29 2.57 0.58
C LEU A 79 -8.08 3.24 1.23
N ALA A 80 -7.48 2.58 2.23
CA ALA A 80 -6.30 3.09 2.94
C ALA A 80 -5.09 3.26 2.00
N HIS A 81 -4.86 2.27 1.11
CA HIS A 81 -3.83 2.32 0.09
C HIS A 81 -4.02 3.50 -0.86
N GLY A 82 -5.23 3.72 -1.37
CA GLY A 82 -5.55 4.82 -2.27
C GLY A 82 -5.24 6.18 -1.67
N ILE A 83 -5.64 6.41 -0.41
CA ILE A 83 -5.38 7.67 0.30
C ILE A 83 -3.88 7.85 0.57
N GLY A 84 -3.20 6.83 1.09
CA GLY A 84 -1.75 6.87 1.35
C GLY A 84 -0.95 7.13 0.07
N LYS A 85 -1.33 6.49 -1.03
CA LYS A 85 -0.70 6.72 -2.35
C LYS A 85 -0.93 8.12 -2.88
N THR A 86 -2.11 8.69 -2.69
CA THR A 86 -2.38 10.07 -3.09
C THR A 86 -1.41 11.04 -2.42
N VAL A 87 -1.17 10.89 -1.12
CA VAL A 87 -0.19 11.71 -0.38
C VAL A 87 1.23 11.50 -0.93
N LEU A 88 1.64 10.24 -1.14
CA LEU A 88 2.99 9.91 -1.63
C LEU A 88 3.24 10.40 -3.05
N PHE A 89 2.28 10.20 -3.97
CA PHE A 89 2.44 10.65 -5.36
C PHE A 89 2.41 12.17 -5.46
N LEU A 90 1.59 12.85 -4.66
CA LEU A 90 1.56 14.31 -4.63
C LEU A 90 2.88 14.87 -4.08
N ALA A 91 3.40 14.34 -2.98
CA ALA A 91 4.70 14.72 -2.43
C ALA A 91 5.85 14.39 -3.38
N GLY A 92 5.85 13.19 -3.99
CA GLY A 92 6.83 12.75 -4.98
C GLY A 92 6.80 13.60 -6.24
N GLY A 93 5.62 14.06 -6.68
CA GLY A 93 5.46 14.99 -7.80
C GLY A 93 6.11 16.36 -7.53
N GLN A 94 5.96 16.90 -6.31
CA GLN A 94 6.65 18.14 -5.91
C GLN A 94 8.17 17.95 -5.88
N LEU A 95 8.66 16.80 -5.44
CA LEU A 95 10.09 16.49 -5.46
C LEU A 95 10.63 16.43 -6.89
N GLN A 96 9.91 15.74 -7.79
CA GLN A 96 10.30 15.69 -9.20
C GLN A 96 10.30 17.08 -9.84
N ALA A 97 9.26 17.88 -9.62
CA ALA A 97 9.18 19.22 -10.19
C ALA A 97 10.32 20.13 -9.70
N ALA A 98 10.76 19.98 -8.45
CA ALA A 98 11.85 20.76 -7.91
C ALA A 98 13.24 20.33 -8.42
N HIS A 99 13.44 19.03 -8.69
CA HIS A 99 14.77 18.49 -9.05
C HIS A 99 14.93 18.24 -10.56
N ASP A 100 13.85 18.31 -11.33
CA ASP A 100 13.79 17.85 -12.73
C ASP A 100 14.34 16.43 -12.91
N SER A 101 14.21 15.60 -11.86
CA SER A 101 14.70 14.23 -11.79
C SER A 101 13.79 13.37 -10.93
N THR A 102 13.75 12.08 -11.22
CA THR A 102 13.10 11.04 -10.37
C THR A 102 14.11 10.09 -9.74
N ALA A 103 15.41 10.28 -10.01
CA ALA A 103 16.45 9.45 -9.44
C ALA A 103 16.59 9.71 -7.92
N ILE A 104 16.55 8.63 -7.15
CA ILE A 104 16.69 8.69 -5.67
C ILE A 104 18.03 9.33 -5.26
N ALA A 105 19.06 9.15 -6.07
CA ALA A 105 20.39 9.71 -5.82
C ALA A 105 20.42 11.25 -5.87
N ASP A 106 19.55 11.85 -6.71
CA ASP A 106 19.49 13.30 -6.88
C ASP A 106 18.61 13.98 -5.81
N ILE A 107 17.70 13.20 -5.20
CA ILE A 107 16.71 13.69 -4.24
C ILE A 107 17.14 13.32 -2.83
N THR A 108 17.96 14.15 -2.21
CA THR A 108 18.47 13.91 -0.86
C THR A 108 18.20 15.09 0.09
N GLY A 109 18.14 14.80 1.40
CA GLY A 109 17.98 15.81 2.43
C GLY A 109 16.65 16.55 2.40
N VAL A 110 15.58 15.92 1.90
CA VAL A 110 14.26 16.54 1.71
C VAL A 110 13.72 17.14 3.01
N MET A 111 13.90 16.46 4.13
CA MET A 111 13.42 16.91 5.45
C MET A 111 14.02 18.26 5.88
N ARG A 112 15.28 18.52 5.49
CA ARG A 112 15.98 19.78 5.80
C ARG A 112 15.61 20.93 4.86
N ARG A 113 15.14 20.59 3.63
CA ARG A 113 14.87 21.56 2.56
C ARG A 113 13.40 21.97 2.49
N SER A 114 12.49 21.06 2.74
CA SER A 114 11.05 21.32 2.86
C SER A 114 10.44 20.40 3.90
N ARG A 115 10.20 20.94 5.08
CA ARG A 115 9.59 20.17 6.17
C ARG A 115 8.21 19.64 5.79
N LEU A 116 7.41 20.43 5.05
CA LEU A 116 6.09 20.01 4.60
C LEU A 116 6.18 18.77 3.71
N ILE A 117 7.00 18.79 2.65
CA ILE A 117 7.13 17.65 1.73
C ILE A 117 7.79 16.47 2.44
N GLY A 118 8.83 16.71 3.23
CA GLY A 118 9.51 15.65 3.98
C GLY A 118 8.58 14.92 4.95
N VAL A 119 7.81 15.65 5.73
CA VAL A 119 6.83 15.07 6.68
C VAL A 119 5.70 14.39 5.94
N SER A 120 5.15 15.01 4.89
CA SER A 120 4.08 14.39 4.10
C SER A 120 4.51 13.09 3.47
N PHE A 121 5.71 13.05 2.88
CA PHE A 121 6.27 11.82 2.30
C PHE A 121 6.52 10.76 3.38
N ALA A 122 7.08 11.15 4.54
CA ALA A 122 7.32 10.25 5.67
C ALA A 122 6.01 9.67 6.21
N VAL A 123 4.97 10.49 6.40
CA VAL A 123 3.65 10.01 6.86
C VAL A 123 3.03 9.09 5.83
N GLY A 124 3.06 9.45 4.54
CA GLY A 124 2.57 8.58 3.47
C GLY A 124 3.28 7.21 3.44
N LEU A 125 4.59 7.19 3.72
CA LEU A 125 5.34 5.94 3.88
C LEU A 125 4.89 5.13 5.09
N ILE A 126 4.71 5.76 6.25
CA ILE A 126 4.25 5.09 7.48
C ILE A 126 2.86 4.47 7.23
N VAL A 127 1.96 5.18 6.53
CA VAL A 127 0.68 4.64 6.08
C VAL A 127 0.88 3.41 5.20
N LEU A 128 1.73 3.53 4.18
CA LEU A 128 1.97 2.47 3.21
C LEU A 128 2.67 1.24 3.80
N LEU A 129 3.57 1.45 4.75
CA LEU A 129 4.27 0.38 5.46
C LEU A 129 3.38 -0.34 6.50
N GLY A 130 2.09 -0.06 6.53
CA GLY A 130 1.16 -0.71 7.44
C GLY A 130 1.50 -0.51 8.91
N LEU A 131 1.96 0.68 9.30
CA LEU A 131 2.28 0.96 10.70
C LEU A 131 1.09 1.58 11.45
N PRO A 132 0.87 1.23 12.74
CA PRO A 132 -0.14 1.88 13.56
C PRO A 132 0.13 3.41 13.63
N PRO A 133 -0.88 4.25 13.74
CA PRO A 133 -2.32 3.97 13.95
C PRO A 133 -3.15 3.92 12.66
N PHE A 134 -2.55 3.77 11.51
CA PHE A 134 -3.23 3.86 10.21
C PHE A 134 -4.04 2.60 9.84
N ALA A 135 -5.10 2.80 9.05
CA ALA A 135 -6.04 1.74 8.65
C ALA A 135 -5.39 0.62 7.84
N MET A 136 -4.26 0.89 7.16
CA MET A 136 -3.48 -0.11 6.45
C MET A 136 -3.06 -1.25 7.39
N PHE A 137 -2.54 -0.93 8.58
CA PHE A 137 -2.19 -1.91 9.61
C PHE A 137 -3.37 -2.81 9.99
N ALA A 138 -4.53 -2.20 10.24
CA ALA A 138 -5.73 -2.95 10.62
C ALA A 138 -6.18 -3.91 9.50
N SER A 139 -6.10 -3.46 8.24
CA SER A 139 -6.44 -4.29 7.08
C SER A 139 -5.48 -5.46 6.89
N GLU A 140 -4.16 -5.23 6.99
CA GLU A 140 -3.15 -6.28 6.89
C GLU A 140 -3.29 -7.33 8.00
N LEU A 141 -3.54 -6.87 9.23
CA LEU A 141 -3.79 -7.77 10.36
C LEU A 141 -5.04 -8.62 10.16
N ALA A 142 -6.12 -8.04 9.61
CA ALA A 142 -7.35 -8.77 9.32
C ALA A 142 -7.16 -9.78 8.17
N ILE A 143 -6.39 -9.42 7.13
CA ILE A 143 -6.00 -10.35 6.05
C ILE A 143 -5.19 -11.51 6.64
N ALA A 144 -4.19 -11.22 7.47
CA ALA A 144 -3.35 -12.24 8.11
C ALA A 144 -4.17 -13.21 8.96
N ARG A 145 -5.12 -12.70 9.77
CA ARG A 145 -6.05 -13.52 10.56
C ARG A 145 -6.92 -14.41 9.68
N SER A 146 -7.45 -13.86 8.58
CA SER A 146 -8.26 -14.64 7.65
C SER A 146 -7.46 -15.78 7.02
N LEU A 147 -6.23 -15.53 6.56
CA LEU A 147 -5.35 -16.56 5.98
C LEU A 147 -5.01 -17.65 6.99
N ALA A 148 -4.76 -17.28 8.24
CA ALA A 148 -4.49 -18.25 9.32
C ALA A 148 -5.69 -19.16 9.56
N ASN A 149 -6.92 -18.61 9.60
CA ASN A 149 -8.15 -19.36 9.82
C ASN A 149 -8.47 -20.33 8.66
N GLU A 150 -8.14 -19.96 7.43
CA GLU A 150 -8.37 -20.75 6.22
C GLU A 150 -7.30 -21.82 5.95
N ARG A 151 -6.45 -22.12 6.93
CA ARG A 151 -5.33 -23.06 6.80
C ARG A 151 -4.33 -22.69 5.69
N LEU A 152 -4.23 -21.39 5.37
CA LEU A 152 -3.27 -20.83 4.41
C LEU A 152 -2.02 -20.26 5.12
N ALA A 153 -1.62 -20.87 6.23
CA ALA A 153 -0.47 -20.42 7.04
C ALA A 153 0.83 -20.34 6.23
N TRP A 154 1.04 -21.26 5.28
CA TRP A 154 2.21 -21.21 4.39
C TRP A 154 2.18 -19.99 3.46
N VAL A 155 1.00 -19.60 2.93
CA VAL A 155 0.82 -18.37 2.12
C VAL A 155 1.09 -17.16 2.98
N LEU A 156 0.55 -17.14 4.20
CA LEU A 156 0.79 -16.06 5.16
C LEU A 156 2.29 -15.91 5.45
N GLY A 157 3.00 -17.02 5.73
CA GLY A 157 4.44 -17.00 5.97
C GLY A 157 5.23 -16.46 4.78
N ALA A 158 4.91 -16.92 3.57
CA ALA A 158 5.54 -16.44 2.34
C ALA A 158 5.25 -14.94 2.09
N ALA A 159 3.99 -14.51 2.27
CA ALA A 159 3.61 -13.11 2.11
C ALA A 159 4.32 -12.21 3.13
N LEU A 160 4.36 -12.58 4.41
CA LEU A 160 5.03 -11.82 5.46
C LEU A 160 6.54 -11.69 5.20
N LEU A 161 7.19 -12.75 4.73
CA LEU A 161 8.60 -12.70 4.35
C LEU A 161 8.84 -11.70 3.21
N LEU A 162 8.04 -11.78 2.15
CA LEU A 162 8.15 -10.88 1.01
C LEU A 162 7.87 -9.42 1.41
N ILE A 163 6.80 -9.17 2.18
CA ILE A 163 6.47 -7.84 2.71
C ILE A 163 7.62 -7.28 3.56
N ALA A 164 8.26 -8.09 4.41
CA ALA A 164 9.40 -7.64 5.22
C ALA A 164 10.61 -7.22 4.36
N ILE A 165 10.86 -7.91 3.25
CA ILE A 165 11.90 -7.53 2.29
C ILE A 165 11.53 -6.22 1.58
N GLY A 166 10.28 -6.10 1.09
CA GLY A 166 9.75 -4.89 0.45
C GLY A 166 9.79 -3.68 1.40
N PHE A 167 9.36 -3.87 2.65
CA PHE A 167 9.44 -2.88 3.73
C PHE A 167 10.88 -2.37 3.89
N THR A 168 11.86 -3.27 3.99
CA THR A 168 13.27 -2.90 4.17
C THR A 168 13.79 -2.12 2.97
N ALA A 169 13.46 -2.52 1.75
CA ALA A 169 13.86 -1.83 0.52
C ALA A 169 13.24 -0.42 0.45
N LEU A 170 11.95 -0.31 0.72
CA LEU A 170 11.22 0.95 0.71
C LEU A 170 11.72 1.91 1.79
N ALA A 171 11.89 1.42 3.01
CA ALA A 171 12.41 2.21 4.14
C ALA A 171 13.84 2.72 3.89
N ARG A 172 14.71 1.85 3.33
CA ARG A 172 16.09 2.23 2.99
C ARG A 172 16.15 3.33 1.94
N ASN A 173 15.42 3.17 0.84
CA ASN A 173 15.43 4.13 -0.27
C ASN A 173 14.83 5.48 0.16
N SER A 174 13.71 5.44 0.86
CA SER A 174 13.05 6.65 1.38
C SER A 174 13.86 7.33 2.48
N GLY A 175 14.53 6.56 3.34
CA GLY A 175 15.43 7.10 4.37
C GLY A 175 16.59 7.89 3.76
N ARG A 176 17.17 7.41 2.65
CA ARG A 176 18.22 8.15 1.91
C ARG A 176 17.70 9.48 1.37
N MET A 177 16.49 9.49 0.82
CA MET A 177 15.87 10.70 0.29
C MET A 177 15.55 11.72 1.39
N LEU A 178 14.92 11.25 2.47
CA LEU A 178 14.42 12.12 3.53
C LEU A 178 15.54 12.66 4.43
N LEU A 179 16.45 11.77 4.87
CA LEU A 179 17.42 12.04 5.92
C LEU A 179 18.85 12.27 5.41
N GLY A 180 19.11 12.03 4.13
CA GLY A 180 20.41 12.26 3.52
C GLY A 180 20.89 13.70 3.63
N THR A 181 22.15 13.94 3.34
CA THR A 181 22.69 15.30 3.24
C THR A 181 22.27 15.93 1.90
N PRO A 182 21.70 17.15 1.90
CA PRO A 182 21.38 17.85 0.67
C PRO A 182 22.64 18.02 -0.19
N ALA A 183 22.53 17.80 -1.52
CA ALA A 183 23.60 18.09 -2.44
C ALA A 183 23.91 19.61 -2.44
N ALA A 184 25.18 19.99 -2.67
CA ALA A 184 25.56 21.39 -2.83
C ALA A 184 24.80 21.98 -4.02
N GLY A 185 24.18 23.16 -3.83
CA GLY A 185 23.37 23.81 -4.86
C GLY A 185 22.00 23.15 -5.14
N ALA A 186 21.53 22.23 -4.30
CA ALA A 186 20.23 21.60 -4.46
C ALA A 186 19.09 22.65 -4.54
N PRO A 187 18.15 22.53 -5.51
CA PRO A 187 17.11 23.53 -5.77
C PRO A 187 16.15 23.70 -4.61
N ALA A 188 15.59 24.89 -4.43
CA ALA A 188 14.54 25.13 -3.45
C ALA A 188 13.27 24.34 -3.81
N ILE A 189 12.62 23.76 -2.80
CA ILE A 189 11.35 23.06 -2.97
C ILE A 189 10.22 24.05 -2.64
N THR A 190 9.64 24.64 -3.68
CA THR A 190 8.47 25.52 -3.53
C THR A 190 7.19 24.68 -3.66
N VAL A 191 6.27 24.85 -2.73
CA VAL A 191 5.02 24.09 -2.70
C VAL A 191 3.85 25.04 -2.90
N PRO A 192 3.07 24.91 -3.98
CA PRO A 192 1.85 25.70 -4.17
C PRO A 192 0.87 25.48 -3.00
N ALA A 193 0.13 26.53 -2.63
CA ALA A 193 -0.82 26.46 -1.52
C ALA A 193 -1.88 25.33 -1.71
N THR A 194 -2.31 25.10 -2.94
CA THR A 194 -3.24 24.02 -3.29
C THR A 194 -2.65 22.63 -3.03
N ALA A 195 -1.38 22.42 -3.39
CA ALA A 195 -0.69 21.16 -3.12
C ALA A 195 -0.45 20.97 -1.61
N ALA A 196 -0.10 22.04 -0.89
CA ALA A 196 0.04 22.01 0.56
C ALA A 196 -1.28 21.63 1.25
N ALA A 197 -2.39 22.25 0.85
CA ALA A 197 -3.72 21.94 1.37
C ALA A 197 -4.11 20.48 1.08
N ALA A 198 -3.88 19.99 -0.14
CA ALA A 198 -4.18 18.61 -0.52
C ALA A 198 -3.35 17.58 0.28
N LEU A 199 -2.06 17.86 0.53
CA LEU A 199 -1.21 17.02 1.37
C LEU A 199 -1.72 16.97 2.82
N MET A 200 -2.07 18.12 3.40
CA MET A 200 -2.61 18.20 4.76
C MET A 200 -3.94 17.44 4.88
N VAL A 201 -4.86 17.63 3.93
CA VAL A 201 -6.14 16.90 3.90
C VAL A 201 -5.89 15.39 3.79
N GLY A 202 -4.99 14.96 2.89
CA GLY A 202 -4.66 13.54 2.73
C GLY A 202 -4.10 12.90 4.01
N ILE A 203 -3.23 13.62 4.74
CA ILE A 203 -2.69 13.16 6.02
C ILE A 203 -3.81 13.05 7.08
N VAL A 204 -4.65 14.09 7.21
CA VAL A 204 -5.75 14.09 8.17
C VAL A 204 -6.75 12.97 7.87
N VAL A 205 -7.11 12.76 6.60
CA VAL A 205 -8.01 11.68 6.18
C VAL A 205 -7.38 10.31 6.46
N SER A 206 -6.07 10.12 6.20
CA SER A 206 -5.37 8.88 6.52
C SER A 206 -5.39 8.57 8.02
N ALA A 207 -5.18 9.57 8.86
CA ALA A 207 -5.21 9.42 10.31
C ALA A 207 -6.65 9.16 10.81
N ALA A 208 -7.62 9.91 10.31
CA ALA A 208 -9.03 9.73 10.66
C ALA A 208 -9.51 8.31 10.29
N LEU A 209 -9.15 7.82 9.11
CA LEU A 209 -9.50 6.48 8.66
C LEU A 209 -8.91 5.40 9.58
N GLY A 210 -7.70 5.61 10.10
CA GLY A 210 -7.05 4.70 11.05
C GLY A 210 -7.80 4.64 12.39
N ILE A 211 -8.19 5.80 12.92
CA ILE A 211 -8.92 5.91 14.19
C ILE A 211 -10.34 5.35 14.06
N THR A 212 -11.00 5.57 12.91
CA THR A 212 -12.37 5.11 12.65
C THR A 212 -12.45 3.71 12.03
N ALA A 213 -11.33 2.99 11.94
CA ALA A 213 -11.30 1.65 11.34
C ALA A 213 -12.27 0.64 11.97
N GLY A 214 -12.54 0.74 13.28
CA GLY A 214 -13.51 -0.11 13.98
C GLY A 214 -14.95 0.08 13.44
N PRO A 215 -15.55 1.25 13.56
CA PRO A 215 -16.89 1.53 13.00
C PRO A 215 -16.99 1.29 11.49
N LEU A 216 -15.94 1.58 10.75
CA LEU A 216 -15.88 1.32 9.31
C LEU A 216 -15.86 -0.17 8.99
N ALA A 217 -15.24 -0.99 9.84
CA ALA A 217 -15.19 -2.44 9.67
C ALA A 217 -16.60 -3.06 9.65
N ASP A 218 -17.53 -2.55 10.45
CA ASP A 218 -18.93 -3.01 10.46
C ASP A 218 -19.62 -2.72 9.10
N LEU A 219 -19.46 -1.51 8.58
CA LEU A 219 -19.98 -1.15 7.25
C LEU A 219 -19.36 -1.98 6.13
N LEU A 220 -18.05 -2.21 6.20
CA LEU A 220 -17.34 -3.04 5.22
C LEU A 220 -17.72 -4.52 5.35
N GLY A 221 -18.05 -4.99 6.56
CA GLY A 221 -18.61 -6.32 6.81
C GLY A 221 -19.96 -6.50 6.13
N ILE A 222 -20.86 -5.52 6.26
CA ILE A 222 -22.15 -5.50 5.55
C ILE A 222 -21.94 -5.47 4.02
N ALA A 223 -21.01 -4.66 3.54
CA ALA A 223 -20.70 -4.61 2.12
C ALA A 223 -20.12 -5.95 1.61
N ALA A 224 -19.30 -6.63 2.42
CA ALA A 224 -18.73 -7.93 2.08
C ALA A 224 -19.78 -9.04 2.04
N SER A 225 -20.72 -9.05 2.99
CA SER A 225 -21.82 -10.04 3.01
C SER A 225 -22.77 -9.92 1.81
N ASN A 226 -22.95 -8.71 1.27
CA ASN A 226 -23.77 -8.46 0.08
C ASN A 226 -23.12 -8.92 -1.24
N VAL A 227 -21.87 -9.39 -1.22
CA VAL A 227 -21.19 -9.91 -2.42
C VAL A 227 -21.53 -11.39 -2.69
N GLY A 228 -22.39 -12.00 -1.87
CA GLY A 228 -22.89 -13.37 -2.08
C GLY A 228 -21.84 -14.47 -1.84
N LEU A 229 -20.92 -14.22 -0.93
CA LEU A 229 -19.98 -15.24 -0.44
C LEU A 229 -20.62 -15.97 0.74
N PRO A 230 -20.42 -17.31 0.85
CA PRO A 230 -20.94 -18.10 1.93
C PRO A 230 -20.39 -17.67 3.30
#